data_589187e17e72863f2e60341c74b57e53
#
_entry.id   589187e17e72863f2e60341c74b57e53
#
_cell.length_a   1.000
_cell.length_b   1.000
_cell.length_c   1.000
_cell.angle_alpha   90.00
_cell.angle_beta   90.00
_cell.angle_gamma   90.00
#
_symmetry.space_group_name_H-M   'P 1'
#
loop_
_entity.id
_entity.type
_entity.pdbx_description
1 polymer ?
#
loop_
_entity_poly.entity_id
_entity_poly.type
_entity_poly.pdbx_seq_one_letter_code
_entity_poly.pdbx_strand_id
1 'polypeptide(L)'
;MARDTISTWNRSQVDEDAMGAAHAPIWRRMIDVAAPTDLSRSTVLDYGCNQGGFLRLLYDRHPFRSAIGIDIARESVARAELLKGHRPIDYRLGDQAAALGQTFDLAFSHEVIYLLPDVAAHARDTKTALRPGGAYVAAMGCHTDSSLWPRWRALIAESSSIPIYDHSLEEVSKAFTETGFSVSVRPLALDAFMPFTIGSAYFPKVVDQLRYYSSDKVVFRFVRVP
;
A
#
# COMPACT_ATOMS: atom_id res chain seq x y z
N MET A 1 -4.86 19.09 -2.60
CA MET A 1 -3.52 19.73 -2.47
C MET A 1 -2.52 18.66 -2.09
N ALA A 2 -1.28 18.72 -2.59
CA ALA A 2 -0.19 17.82 -2.16
C ALA A 2 0.06 18.01 -0.65
N ARG A 3 0.38 16.93 0.05
CA ARG A 3 0.72 16.96 1.48
C ARG A 3 2.15 17.48 1.69
N ASP A 4 2.39 18.01 2.87
CA ASP A 4 3.75 18.37 3.28
C ASP A 4 4.64 17.12 3.35
N THR A 5 5.91 17.29 3.00
CA THR A 5 6.88 16.19 3.07
C THR A 5 7.38 16.01 4.49
N ILE A 6 7.62 14.76 4.85
CA ILE A 6 8.19 14.36 6.15
C ILE A 6 9.59 13.75 5.96
N SER A 7 10.31 13.52 7.04
CA SER A 7 11.60 12.82 6.99
C SER A 7 11.39 11.32 6.75
N THR A 8 10.76 10.64 7.72
CA THR A 8 10.41 9.23 7.69
C THR A 8 8.98 9.06 8.23
N TRP A 9 8.32 7.97 7.90
CA TRP A 9 7.00 7.66 8.44
C TRP A 9 7.09 7.26 9.92
N ASN A 10 7.98 6.33 10.25
CA ASN A 10 8.33 6.01 11.64
C ASN A 10 9.31 7.06 12.20
N ARG A 11 9.35 7.16 13.54
CA ARG A 11 10.25 8.10 14.24
C ARG A 11 11.73 7.71 14.16
N SER A 12 12.06 6.48 13.76
CA SER A 12 13.43 6.02 13.63
C SER A 12 13.65 5.20 12.35
N GLN A 13 14.89 5.26 11.81
CA GLN A 13 15.29 4.46 10.64
C GLN A 13 15.30 2.96 10.95
N VAL A 14 15.63 2.56 12.18
CA VAL A 14 15.63 1.15 12.60
C VAL A 14 14.22 0.56 12.54
N ASP A 15 13.21 1.34 12.95
CA ASP A 15 11.80 0.92 12.90
C ASP A 15 11.30 0.85 11.44
N GLU A 16 11.77 1.75 10.57
CA GLU A 16 11.49 1.69 9.13
C GLU A 16 12.03 0.41 8.49
N ASP A 17 13.27 0.03 8.79
CA ASP A 17 13.91 -1.17 8.25
C ASP A 17 13.20 -2.44 8.77
N ALA A 18 12.86 -2.47 10.06
CA ALA A 18 12.13 -3.58 10.69
C ALA A 18 10.72 -3.75 10.09
N MET A 19 10.02 -2.63 9.85
CA MET A 19 8.70 -2.61 9.20
C MET A 19 8.77 -3.22 7.80
N GLY A 20 9.75 -2.82 6.98
CA GLY A 20 9.94 -3.37 5.65
C GLY A 20 10.14 -4.89 5.65
N ALA A 21 10.93 -5.42 6.58
CA ALA A 21 11.14 -6.85 6.73
C ALA A 21 9.86 -7.60 7.15
N ALA A 22 9.09 -7.03 8.08
CA ALA A 22 7.81 -7.59 8.55
C ALA A 22 6.73 -7.62 7.45
N HIS A 23 6.77 -6.67 6.51
CA HIS A 23 5.80 -6.58 5.42
C HIS A 23 6.09 -7.55 4.25
N ALA A 24 7.29 -8.07 4.11
CA ALA A 24 7.68 -8.90 2.97
C ALA A 24 6.78 -10.14 2.75
N PRO A 25 6.31 -10.90 3.77
CA PRO A 25 5.36 -12.00 3.56
C PRO A 25 4.01 -11.52 3.00
N ILE A 26 3.54 -10.36 3.46
CA ILE A 26 2.30 -9.74 3.01
C ILE A 26 2.42 -9.31 1.55
N TRP A 27 3.53 -8.67 1.18
CA TRP A 27 3.81 -8.26 -0.21
C TRP A 27 3.88 -9.46 -1.15
N ARG A 28 4.53 -10.56 -0.74
CA ARG A 28 4.54 -11.80 -1.54
C ARG A 28 3.12 -12.28 -1.82
N ARG A 29 2.29 -12.36 -0.78
CA ARG A 29 0.90 -12.78 -0.93
C ARG A 29 0.08 -11.81 -1.80
N MET A 30 0.28 -10.51 -1.63
CA MET A 30 -0.38 -9.49 -2.46
C MET A 30 0.00 -9.67 -3.94
N ILE A 31 1.26 -9.92 -4.25
CA ILE A 31 1.73 -10.22 -5.60
C ILE A 31 1.07 -11.50 -6.13
N ASP A 32 1.06 -12.58 -5.35
CA ASP A 32 0.51 -13.87 -5.75
C ASP A 32 -0.98 -13.81 -6.11
N VAL A 33 -1.77 -12.98 -5.39
CA VAL A 33 -3.24 -12.93 -5.58
C VAL A 33 -3.71 -11.84 -6.53
N ALA A 34 -2.89 -10.85 -6.81
CA ALA A 34 -3.34 -9.64 -7.50
C ALA A 34 -2.48 -9.21 -8.68
N ALA A 35 -1.19 -9.55 -8.73
CA ALA A 35 -0.35 -9.20 -9.86
C ALA A 35 -0.56 -10.17 -11.04
N PRO A 36 -0.62 -9.67 -12.29
CA PRO A 36 -0.50 -10.51 -13.47
C PRO A 36 0.85 -11.26 -13.49
N THR A 37 0.88 -12.44 -14.06
CA THR A 37 2.09 -13.26 -14.18
C THR A 37 3.12 -12.71 -15.18
N ASP A 38 2.67 -11.94 -16.16
CA ASP A 38 3.53 -11.22 -17.12
C ASP A 38 3.33 -9.72 -17.00
N LEU A 39 4.36 -9.03 -16.50
CA LEU A 39 4.42 -7.58 -16.39
C LEU A 39 5.46 -6.95 -17.34
N SER A 40 6.10 -7.72 -18.20
CA SER A 40 7.24 -7.28 -19.03
C SER A 40 6.97 -6.04 -19.89
N ARG A 41 5.71 -5.78 -20.23
CA ARG A 41 5.25 -4.61 -20.99
C ARG A 41 4.58 -3.55 -20.13
N SER A 42 4.40 -3.78 -18.85
CA SER A 42 3.62 -2.94 -17.96
C SER A 42 4.45 -1.81 -17.35
N THR A 43 3.80 -0.67 -17.17
CA THR A 43 4.23 0.42 -16.30
C THR A 43 3.52 0.31 -14.97
N VAL A 44 4.27 0.40 -13.88
CA VAL A 44 3.77 0.17 -12.52
C VAL A 44 3.95 1.41 -11.65
N LEU A 45 2.97 1.69 -10.82
CA LEU A 45 3.01 2.74 -9.79
C LEU A 45 2.90 2.09 -8.41
N ASP A 46 3.60 2.64 -7.42
CA ASP A 46 3.48 2.27 -6.00
C ASP A 46 3.23 3.53 -5.16
N TYR A 47 2.04 3.62 -4.57
CA TYR A 47 1.68 4.69 -3.65
C TYR A 47 2.18 4.36 -2.24
N GLY A 48 2.85 5.31 -1.60
CA GLY A 48 3.45 5.10 -0.28
C GLY A 48 4.57 4.05 -0.33
N CYS A 49 5.46 4.20 -1.31
CA CYS A 49 6.50 3.21 -1.59
C CYS A 49 7.54 3.05 -0.48
N ASN A 50 7.59 3.97 0.49
CA ASN A 50 8.57 4.00 1.56
C ASN A 50 10.00 3.77 1.01
N GLN A 51 10.76 2.83 1.55
CA GLN A 51 12.11 2.46 1.07
C GLN A 51 12.09 1.56 -0.19
N GLY A 52 10.97 1.47 -0.91
CA GLY A 52 10.84 0.80 -2.21
C GLY A 52 10.88 -0.73 -2.17
N GLY A 53 10.68 -1.34 -1.01
CA GLY A 53 10.76 -2.79 -0.84
C GLY A 53 9.77 -3.57 -1.69
N PHE A 54 8.54 -3.08 -1.82
CA PHE A 54 7.50 -3.73 -2.61
C PHE A 54 7.85 -3.79 -4.10
N LEU A 55 8.23 -2.67 -4.72
CA LEU A 55 8.56 -2.65 -6.15
C LEU A 55 9.79 -3.50 -6.48
N ARG A 56 10.81 -3.52 -5.62
CA ARG A 56 11.96 -4.40 -5.81
C ARG A 56 11.55 -5.86 -5.78
N LEU A 57 10.73 -6.26 -4.79
CA LEU A 57 10.21 -7.63 -4.67
C LEU A 57 9.33 -8.01 -5.86
N LEU A 58 8.47 -7.10 -6.34
CA LEU A 58 7.62 -7.31 -7.50
C LEU A 58 8.47 -7.55 -8.76
N TYR A 59 9.49 -6.70 -8.99
CA TYR A 59 10.38 -6.85 -10.14
C TYR A 59 11.15 -8.17 -10.14
N ASP A 60 11.65 -8.57 -8.98
CA ASP A 60 12.44 -9.80 -8.86
C ASP A 60 11.60 -11.07 -9.12
N ARG A 61 10.27 -10.98 -8.94
CA ARG A 61 9.34 -12.08 -9.23
C ARG A 61 8.70 -12.00 -10.61
N HIS A 62 8.33 -10.81 -11.02
CA HIS A 62 7.64 -10.50 -12.27
C HIS A 62 8.24 -9.22 -12.87
N PRO A 63 9.33 -9.32 -13.66
CA PRO A 63 9.95 -8.16 -14.28
C PRO A 63 8.94 -7.33 -15.08
N PHE A 64 8.97 -6.02 -14.87
CA PHE A 64 8.12 -5.05 -15.56
C PHE A 64 8.95 -4.10 -16.42
N ARG A 65 8.30 -3.37 -17.36
CA ARG A 65 8.98 -2.41 -18.24
C ARG A 65 9.61 -1.25 -17.48
N SER A 66 8.84 -0.63 -16.59
CA SER A 66 9.30 0.45 -15.72
C SER A 66 8.33 0.64 -14.55
N ALA A 67 8.80 1.23 -13.45
CA ALA A 67 7.95 1.61 -12.35
C ALA A 67 8.33 2.97 -11.75
N ILE A 68 7.34 3.61 -11.12
CA ILE A 68 7.56 4.75 -10.23
C ILE A 68 6.97 4.43 -8.86
N GLY A 69 7.76 4.61 -7.81
CA GLY A 69 7.27 4.68 -6.44
C GLY A 69 7.17 6.12 -5.98
N ILE A 70 6.08 6.50 -5.31
CA ILE A 70 5.91 7.82 -4.72
C ILE A 70 5.69 7.72 -3.21
N ASP A 71 6.33 8.61 -2.46
CA ASP A 71 6.14 8.74 -1.02
C ASP A 71 6.41 10.19 -0.58
N ILE A 72 5.81 10.61 0.54
CA ILE A 72 6.07 11.93 1.14
C ILE A 72 7.28 11.92 2.08
N ALA A 73 7.81 10.75 2.42
CA ALA A 73 8.94 10.54 3.32
C ALA A 73 10.27 10.69 2.57
N ARG A 74 10.94 11.84 2.71
CA ARG A 74 12.13 12.21 1.93
C ARG A 74 13.28 11.24 2.11
N GLU A 75 13.59 10.85 3.35
CA GLU A 75 14.72 9.95 3.64
C GLU A 75 14.40 8.53 3.15
N SER A 76 13.15 8.09 3.27
CA SER A 76 12.71 6.80 2.75
C SER A 76 12.84 6.74 1.21
N VAL A 77 12.43 7.79 0.49
CA VAL A 77 12.59 7.90 -0.96
C VAL A 77 14.09 7.91 -1.35
N ALA A 78 14.92 8.68 -0.65
CA ALA A 78 16.36 8.69 -0.90
C ALA A 78 16.98 7.30 -0.67
N ARG A 79 16.55 6.58 0.36
CA ARG A 79 16.97 5.22 0.65
C ARG A 79 16.50 4.25 -0.44
N ALA A 80 15.26 4.39 -0.92
CA ALA A 80 14.71 3.57 -2.00
C ALA A 80 15.54 3.71 -3.29
N GLU A 81 15.94 4.93 -3.66
CA GLU A 81 16.81 5.20 -4.80
C GLU A 81 18.18 4.50 -4.67
N LEU A 82 18.79 4.52 -3.49
CA LEU A 82 20.07 3.82 -3.25
C LEU A 82 19.93 2.30 -3.37
N LEU A 83 18.77 1.74 -2.98
CA LEU A 83 18.55 0.31 -2.92
C LEU A 83 17.98 -0.30 -4.21
N LYS A 84 17.59 0.50 -5.20
CA LYS A 84 16.94 0.00 -6.42
C LYS A 84 17.84 -0.88 -7.30
N GLY A 85 19.16 -0.67 -7.23
CA GLY A 85 20.12 -1.39 -8.07
C GLY A 85 19.88 -1.10 -9.56
N HIS A 86 19.97 -2.15 -10.38
CA HIS A 86 19.77 -2.08 -11.84
C HIS A 86 18.31 -2.14 -12.30
N ARG A 87 17.34 -2.20 -11.36
CA ARG A 87 15.91 -2.31 -11.68
C ARG A 87 15.40 -1.02 -12.33
N PRO A 88 14.52 -1.09 -13.34
CA PRO A 88 13.94 0.08 -14.00
C PRO A 88 12.86 0.75 -13.14
N ILE A 89 13.28 1.24 -11.97
CA ILE A 89 12.43 1.86 -10.97
C ILE A 89 12.95 3.26 -10.68
N ASP A 90 12.07 4.25 -10.67
CA ASP A 90 12.32 5.59 -10.16
C ASP A 90 11.53 5.79 -8.86
N TYR A 91 12.12 6.45 -7.87
CA TYR A 91 11.40 6.83 -6.66
C TYR A 91 11.32 8.35 -6.57
N ARG A 92 10.13 8.87 -6.30
CA ARG A 92 9.87 10.31 -6.30
C ARG A 92 9.16 10.77 -5.04
N LEU A 93 9.53 11.94 -4.57
CA LEU A 93 8.89 12.59 -3.44
C LEU A 93 7.53 13.15 -3.87
N GLY A 94 6.45 12.75 -3.19
CA GLY A 94 5.09 13.22 -3.45
C GLY A 94 4.03 12.18 -3.13
N ASP A 95 2.77 12.59 -3.24
CA ASP A 95 1.59 11.78 -2.95
C ASP A 95 0.53 11.80 -4.05
N GLN A 96 0.77 12.55 -5.14
CA GLN A 96 -0.16 12.69 -6.25
C GLN A 96 0.44 12.12 -7.54
N ALA A 97 -0.09 11.00 -7.98
CA ALA A 97 0.41 10.34 -9.17
C ALA A 97 0.04 11.08 -10.47
N ALA A 98 -1.06 11.82 -10.49
CA ALA A 98 -1.44 12.67 -11.63
C ALA A 98 -0.36 13.72 -11.95
N ALA A 99 0.41 14.16 -10.96
CA ALA A 99 1.51 15.12 -11.16
C ALA A 99 2.72 14.52 -11.88
N LEU A 100 2.79 13.19 -12.05
CA LEU A 100 3.89 12.52 -12.76
C LEU A 100 3.84 12.70 -14.27
N GLY A 101 2.72 13.18 -14.83
CA GLY A 101 2.56 13.45 -16.25
C GLY A 101 2.57 12.22 -17.16
N GLN A 102 2.35 11.03 -16.61
CA GLN A 102 2.27 9.77 -17.36
C GLN A 102 1.18 8.86 -16.78
N THR A 103 0.83 7.81 -17.53
CA THR A 103 -0.16 6.83 -17.11
C THR A 103 0.45 5.45 -16.91
N PHE A 104 -0.19 4.67 -16.03
CA PHE A 104 0.26 3.35 -15.62
C PHE A 104 -0.76 2.27 -15.99
N ASP A 105 -0.27 1.04 -16.18
CA ASP A 105 -1.09 -0.15 -16.39
C ASP A 105 -1.61 -0.68 -15.05
N LEU A 106 -0.75 -0.62 -14.03
CA LEU A 106 -1.02 -1.09 -12.67
C LEU A 106 -0.54 -0.07 -11.63
N ALA A 107 -1.30 0.05 -10.57
CA ALA A 107 -0.90 0.76 -9.38
C ALA A 107 -1.07 -0.14 -8.15
N PHE A 108 -0.23 0.06 -7.14
CA PHE A 108 -0.28 -0.67 -5.88
C PHE A 108 -0.21 0.28 -4.69
N SER A 109 -0.73 -0.17 -3.54
CA SER A 109 -0.40 0.38 -2.24
C SER A 109 -0.57 -0.68 -1.14
N HIS A 110 0.19 -0.54 -0.08
CA HIS A 110 0.05 -1.36 1.11
C HIS A 110 0.01 -0.48 2.35
N GLU A 111 -1.11 -0.52 3.09
CA GLU A 111 -1.33 0.26 4.32
C GLU A 111 -1.16 1.79 4.11
N VAL A 112 -1.77 2.33 3.05
CA VAL A 112 -1.72 3.76 2.73
C VAL A 112 -3.05 4.47 2.97
N ILE A 113 -4.19 3.80 2.69
CA ILE A 113 -5.51 4.45 2.64
C ILE A 113 -5.87 5.12 3.97
N TYR A 114 -5.58 4.50 5.10
CA TYR A 114 -5.84 5.08 6.42
C TYR A 114 -5.01 6.34 6.75
N LEU A 115 -4.01 6.65 5.93
CA LEU A 115 -3.20 7.87 6.03
C LEU A 115 -3.76 9.02 5.17
N LEU A 116 -4.81 8.78 4.41
CA LEU A 116 -5.39 9.75 3.47
C LEU A 116 -6.56 10.49 4.10
N PRO A 117 -6.58 11.83 4.11
CA PRO A 117 -7.71 12.59 4.64
C PRO A 117 -8.96 12.53 3.73
N ASP A 118 -8.79 12.28 2.43
CA ASP A 118 -9.85 12.27 1.41
C ASP A 118 -9.62 11.13 0.42
N VAL A 119 -10.31 10.01 0.65
CA VAL A 119 -10.26 8.83 -0.22
C VAL A 119 -10.82 9.11 -1.61
N ALA A 120 -11.82 10.00 -1.72
CA ALA A 120 -12.39 10.36 -3.02
C ALA A 120 -11.41 11.17 -3.87
N ALA A 121 -10.62 12.06 -3.24
CA ALA A 121 -9.53 12.76 -3.93
C ALA A 121 -8.46 11.77 -4.41
N HIS A 122 -8.09 10.78 -3.60
CA HIS A 122 -7.17 9.73 -3.99
C HIS A 122 -7.71 8.87 -5.15
N ALA A 123 -9.00 8.53 -5.13
CA ALA A 123 -9.63 7.81 -6.23
C ALA A 123 -9.57 8.62 -7.55
N ARG A 124 -9.79 9.94 -7.51
CA ARG A 124 -9.67 10.83 -8.68
C ARG A 124 -8.23 10.90 -9.20
N ASP A 125 -7.25 11.06 -8.30
CA ASP A 125 -5.82 11.03 -8.64
C ASP A 125 -5.44 9.71 -9.31
N THR A 126 -5.83 8.60 -8.70
CA THR A 126 -5.61 7.24 -9.23
C THR A 126 -6.26 7.06 -10.62
N LYS A 127 -7.49 7.57 -10.81
CA LYS A 127 -8.14 7.52 -12.13
C LYS A 127 -7.34 8.25 -13.20
N THR A 128 -6.80 9.42 -12.86
CA THR A 128 -5.97 10.19 -13.78
C THR A 128 -4.67 9.47 -14.11
N ALA A 129 -4.06 8.82 -13.12
CA ALA A 129 -2.79 8.12 -13.26
C ALA A 129 -2.89 6.78 -13.99
N LEU A 130 -4.04 6.11 -13.99
CA LEU A 130 -4.21 4.82 -14.67
C LEU A 130 -4.70 4.99 -16.10
N ARG A 131 -4.33 4.06 -17.00
CA ARG A 131 -4.96 3.92 -18.32
C ARG A 131 -6.39 3.39 -18.18
N PRO A 132 -7.27 3.64 -19.17
CA PRO A 132 -8.51 2.87 -19.28
C PRO A 132 -8.24 1.36 -19.23
N GLY A 133 -8.95 0.61 -18.42
CA GLY A 133 -8.71 -0.80 -18.14
C GLY A 133 -7.54 -1.10 -17.20
N GLY A 134 -6.76 -0.10 -16.80
CA GLY A 134 -5.72 -0.24 -15.78
C GLY A 134 -6.29 -0.53 -14.39
N ALA A 135 -5.49 -1.14 -13.53
CA ALA A 135 -5.94 -1.56 -12.20
C ALA A 135 -5.11 -0.96 -11.07
N TYR A 136 -5.79 -0.56 -10.00
CA TYR A 136 -5.15 -0.25 -8.72
C TYR A 136 -5.46 -1.37 -7.71
N VAL A 137 -4.43 -1.86 -7.05
CA VAL A 137 -4.49 -2.91 -6.04
C VAL A 137 -4.06 -2.33 -4.70
N ALA A 138 -4.97 -2.26 -3.74
CA ALA A 138 -4.71 -1.71 -2.42
C ALA A 138 -4.91 -2.77 -1.35
N ALA A 139 -3.87 -3.10 -0.60
CA ALA A 139 -3.98 -3.96 0.57
C ALA A 139 -4.08 -3.08 1.83
N MET A 140 -5.08 -3.35 2.67
CA MET A 140 -5.30 -2.65 3.93
C MET A 140 -5.82 -3.58 5.02
N GLY A 141 -5.38 -3.33 6.24
CA GLY A 141 -5.87 -3.97 7.44
C GLY A 141 -6.24 -2.95 8.52
N CYS A 142 -5.88 -1.68 8.28
CA CYS A 142 -6.21 -0.53 9.12
C CYS A 142 -7.51 0.11 8.62
N HIS A 143 -8.66 -0.38 9.11
CA HIS A 143 -10.00 0.10 8.76
C HIS A 143 -10.99 -0.13 9.91
N THR A 144 -12.07 0.64 9.96
CA THR A 144 -13.03 0.65 11.06
C THR A 144 -13.83 -0.65 11.22
N ASP A 145 -13.90 -1.49 10.17
CA ASP A 145 -14.57 -2.78 10.23
C ASP A 145 -13.72 -3.87 10.91
N SER A 146 -12.42 -3.62 11.16
CA SER A 146 -11.58 -4.53 11.94
C SER A 146 -11.77 -4.28 13.44
N SER A 147 -12.03 -5.34 14.21
CA SER A 147 -12.13 -5.25 15.67
C SER A 147 -10.82 -4.85 16.36
N LEU A 148 -9.70 -4.94 15.66
CA LEU A 148 -8.39 -4.51 16.17
C LEU A 148 -8.13 -3.03 15.92
N TRP A 149 -8.89 -2.37 15.06
CA TRP A 149 -8.62 -1.00 14.65
C TRP A 149 -8.54 0.00 15.81
N PRO A 150 -9.46 0.03 16.79
CA PRO A 150 -9.35 1.00 17.89
C PRO A 150 -8.03 0.92 18.65
N ARG A 151 -7.54 -0.31 18.85
CA ARG A 151 -6.24 -0.56 19.48
C ARG A 151 -5.08 -0.16 18.58
N TRP A 152 -5.09 -0.60 17.32
CA TRP A 152 -4.03 -0.30 16.36
C TRP A 152 -3.94 1.18 16.06
N ARG A 153 -5.08 1.85 15.96
CA ARG A 153 -5.14 3.30 15.77
C ARG A 153 -4.37 4.04 16.85
N ALA A 154 -4.53 3.65 18.11
CA ALA A 154 -3.79 4.24 19.22
C ALA A 154 -2.27 3.99 19.10
N LEU A 155 -1.86 2.74 18.86
CA LEU A 155 -0.45 2.37 18.72
C LEU A 155 0.22 3.07 17.52
N ILE A 156 -0.47 3.14 16.38
CA ILE A 156 0.04 3.79 15.18
C ILE A 156 0.17 5.29 15.41
N ALA A 157 -0.80 5.94 16.07
CA ALA A 157 -0.75 7.37 16.39
C ALA A 157 0.45 7.74 17.27
N GLU A 158 0.94 6.83 18.13
CA GLU A 158 2.13 7.04 18.93
C GLU A 158 3.43 7.05 18.12
N SER A 159 3.49 6.31 17.00
CA SER A 159 4.70 6.14 16.16
C SER A 159 4.66 6.93 14.86
N SER A 160 3.47 7.22 14.33
CA SER A 160 3.30 7.93 13.06
C SER A 160 3.73 9.39 13.13
N SER A 161 4.40 9.86 12.09
CA SER A 161 4.75 11.27 11.89
C SER A 161 3.63 12.09 11.24
N ILE A 162 2.54 11.44 10.80
CA ILE A 162 1.40 12.09 10.12
C ILE A 162 0.07 11.64 10.73
N PRO A 163 -1.00 12.43 10.54
CA PRO A 163 -2.34 12.05 10.98
C PRO A 163 -2.80 10.74 10.36
N ILE A 164 -3.63 10.00 11.11
CA ILE A 164 -4.31 8.78 10.68
C ILE A 164 -5.82 9.01 10.71
N TYR A 165 -6.53 8.37 9.80
CA TYR A 165 -7.96 8.60 9.54
C TYR A 165 -8.74 7.31 9.66
N ASP A 166 -10.00 7.44 10.04
CA ASP A 166 -10.95 6.35 10.17
C ASP A 166 -11.69 6.17 8.84
N HIS A 167 -11.46 5.05 8.17
CA HIS A 167 -12.18 4.66 6.95
C HIS A 167 -12.73 3.26 7.08
N SER A 168 -13.99 3.07 6.66
CA SER A 168 -14.59 1.75 6.49
C SER A 168 -14.30 1.19 5.10
N LEU A 169 -14.43 -0.13 4.93
CA LEU A 169 -14.32 -0.78 3.63
C LEU A 169 -15.41 -0.29 2.67
N GLU A 170 -16.61 0.03 3.20
CA GLU A 170 -17.71 0.58 2.43
C GLU A 170 -17.41 1.98 1.90
N GLU A 171 -16.85 2.88 2.73
CA GLU A 171 -16.45 4.24 2.30
C GLU A 171 -15.39 4.19 1.20
N VAL A 172 -14.39 3.30 1.33
CA VAL A 172 -13.37 3.10 0.30
C VAL A 172 -14.01 2.60 -1.00
N SER A 173 -14.87 1.56 -0.92
CA SER A 173 -15.57 1.00 -2.08
C SER A 173 -16.41 2.05 -2.79
N LYS A 174 -17.17 2.84 -2.04
CA LYS A 174 -18.04 3.91 -2.55
C LYS A 174 -17.23 4.98 -3.29
N ALA A 175 -16.16 5.48 -2.67
CA ALA A 175 -15.32 6.53 -3.26
C ALA A 175 -14.76 6.12 -4.63
N PHE A 176 -14.31 4.89 -4.77
CA PHE A 176 -13.79 4.39 -6.05
C PHE A 176 -14.91 4.11 -7.06
N THR A 177 -16.04 3.52 -6.63
CA THR A 177 -17.20 3.28 -7.50
C THR A 177 -17.74 4.58 -8.10
N GLU A 178 -17.95 5.60 -7.26
CA GLU A 178 -18.44 6.91 -7.69
C GLU A 178 -17.45 7.65 -8.60
N THR A 179 -16.17 7.32 -8.53
CA THR A 179 -15.13 7.85 -9.42
C THR A 179 -15.06 7.08 -10.76
N GLY A 180 -15.78 5.99 -10.93
CA GLY A 180 -15.86 5.22 -12.18
C GLY A 180 -14.86 4.06 -12.24
N PHE A 181 -14.65 3.39 -11.11
CA PHE A 181 -13.96 2.12 -11.05
C PHE A 181 -14.94 0.97 -10.86
N SER A 182 -14.63 -0.19 -11.46
CA SER A 182 -15.19 -1.46 -11.03
C SER A 182 -14.41 -1.92 -9.79
N VAL A 183 -15.12 -2.20 -8.70
CA VAL A 183 -14.51 -2.54 -7.41
C VAL A 183 -14.68 -4.02 -7.12
N SER A 184 -13.60 -4.68 -6.75
CA SER A 184 -13.60 -6.05 -6.23
C SER A 184 -12.75 -6.10 -4.96
N VAL A 185 -13.16 -6.90 -3.99
CA VAL A 185 -12.46 -7.07 -2.72
C VAL A 185 -12.42 -8.53 -2.31
N ARG A 186 -11.34 -8.93 -1.65
CA ARG A 186 -11.21 -10.24 -1.02
C ARG A 186 -10.33 -10.15 0.21
N PRO A 187 -10.43 -11.10 1.16
CA PRO A 187 -9.42 -11.27 2.18
C PRO A 187 -8.04 -11.52 1.54
N LEU A 188 -7.00 -10.89 2.09
CA LEU A 188 -5.63 -11.16 1.63
C LEU A 188 -5.17 -12.57 2.06
N ALA A 189 -5.70 -13.11 3.10
CA ALA A 189 -5.53 -14.45 3.68
C ALA A 189 -4.10 -15.00 3.48
N LEU A 190 -3.26 -14.92 4.51
CA LEU A 190 -1.91 -15.49 4.45
C LEU A 190 -1.98 -17.00 4.61
N ASP A 191 -1.48 -17.74 3.64
CA ASP A 191 -1.32 -19.19 3.67
C ASP A 191 0.10 -19.57 4.11
N ALA A 192 0.42 -19.23 5.36
CA ALA A 192 1.72 -19.47 5.95
C ALA A 192 1.63 -19.50 7.48
N PHE A 193 2.59 -20.16 8.11
CA PHE A 193 2.78 -20.03 9.56
C PHE A 193 3.24 -18.60 9.88
N MET A 194 2.47 -17.91 10.72
CA MET A 194 2.82 -16.57 11.21
C MET A 194 3.35 -16.67 12.65
N PRO A 195 4.57 -16.18 12.92
CA PRO A 195 5.07 -16.13 14.29
C PRO A 195 4.12 -15.37 15.20
N PHE A 196 3.82 -15.93 16.36
CA PHE A 196 3.05 -15.27 17.40
C PHE A 196 3.95 -14.96 18.59
N THR A 197 3.91 -13.71 19.05
CA THR A 197 4.66 -13.26 20.23
C THR A 197 3.68 -12.99 21.37
N ILE A 198 3.85 -13.71 22.48
CA ILE A 198 3.08 -13.44 23.71
C ILE A 198 3.38 -12.01 24.20
N GLY A 199 2.32 -11.26 24.50
CA GLY A 199 2.45 -9.86 24.93
C GLY A 199 2.62 -8.88 23.77
N SER A 200 2.41 -9.31 22.53
CA SER A 200 2.37 -8.39 21.37
C SER A 200 1.36 -7.28 21.58
N ALA A 201 1.79 -6.03 21.37
CA ALA A 201 0.89 -4.89 21.45
C ALA A 201 -0.17 -4.92 20.34
N TYR A 202 0.20 -5.41 19.14
CA TYR A 202 -0.70 -5.48 17.98
C TYR A 202 -1.68 -6.66 18.05
N PHE A 203 -1.23 -7.83 18.53
CA PHE A 203 -2.04 -9.04 18.63
C PHE A 203 -2.05 -9.57 20.07
N PRO A 204 -2.97 -9.11 20.92
CA PRO A 204 -3.05 -9.55 22.33
C PRO A 204 -3.30 -11.05 22.48
N LYS A 205 -4.02 -11.65 21.53
CA LYS A 205 -4.39 -13.06 21.52
C LYS A 205 -4.07 -13.72 20.19
N VAL A 206 -3.76 -15.02 20.20
CA VAL A 206 -3.56 -15.81 18.97
C VAL A 206 -4.75 -15.71 18.03
N VAL A 207 -5.98 -15.76 18.56
CA VAL A 207 -7.20 -15.68 17.74
C VAL A 207 -7.33 -14.35 17.02
N ASP A 208 -6.84 -13.25 17.60
CA ASP A 208 -6.85 -11.94 16.96
C ASP A 208 -5.93 -11.91 15.74
N GLN A 209 -4.74 -12.51 15.85
CA GLN A 209 -3.80 -12.64 14.73
C GLN A 209 -4.35 -13.56 13.63
N LEU A 210 -4.93 -14.71 14.01
CA LEU A 210 -5.54 -15.62 13.04
C LEU A 210 -6.68 -14.94 12.29
N ARG A 211 -7.58 -14.25 12.98
CA ARG A 211 -8.69 -13.52 12.39
C ARG A 211 -8.20 -12.42 11.45
N TYR A 212 -7.21 -11.64 11.90
CA TYR A 212 -6.66 -10.56 11.09
C TYR A 212 -6.12 -11.08 9.75
N TYR A 213 -5.30 -12.12 9.76
CA TYR A 213 -4.70 -12.66 8.55
C TYR A 213 -5.62 -13.58 7.74
N SER A 214 -6.78 -13.96 8.25
CA SER A 214 -7.77 -14.73 7.49
C SER A 214 -8.88 -13.88 6.88
N SER A 215 -9.26 -12.78 7.55
CA SER A 215 -10.47 -12.02 7.17
C SER A 215 -10.29 -10.51 7.18
N ASP A 216 -9.66 -9.94 8.23
CA ASP A 216 -9.68 -8.49 8.43
C ASP A 216 -8.71 -7.76 7.50
N LYS A 217 -7.56 -8.38 7.15
CA LYS A 217 -6.68 -7.83 6.13
C LYS A 217 -7.21 -8.15 4.75
N VAL A 218 -7.62 -7.12 4.02
CA VAL A 218 -8.22 -7.24 2.70
C VAL A 218 -7.31 -6.70 1.59
N VAL A 219 -7.58 -7.13 0.37
CA VAL A 219 -7.03 -6.52 -0.84
C VAL A 219 -8.18 -6.14 -1.77
N PHE A 220 -8.22 -4.87 -2.12
CA PHE A 220 -9.06 -4.31 -3.16
C PHE A 220 -8.38 -4.38 -4.51
N ARG A 221 -9.20 -4.57 -5.55
CA ARG A 221 -8.83 -4.35 -6.93
C ARG A 221 -9.84 -3.38 -7.55
N PHE A 222 -9.35 -2.20 -7.90
CA PHE A 222 -10.10 -1.15 -8.56
C PHE A 222 -9.68 -1.11 -10.04
N VAL A 223 -10.59 -1.46 -10.96
CA VAL A 223 -10.32 -1.44 -12.40
C VAL A 223 -10.96 -0.19 -13.00
N ARG A 224 -10.14 0.68 -13.61
CA ARG A 224 -10.65 1.86 -14.31
C ARG A 224 -11.52 1.46 -15.48
N VAL A 225 -12.82 1.79 -15.41
CA VAL A 225 -13.76 1.58 -16.52
C VAL A 225 -13.37 2.48 -17.69
N PRO A 226 -13.44 1.98 -18.94
CA PRO A 226 -13.14 2.75 -20.15
C PRO A 226 -13.92 4.06 -20.29
#